data_de956ff2573ea984ad6812e73857b855
#
_entry.id   de956ff2573ea984ad6812e73857b855
#
_cell.length_a   1.000
_cell.length_b   1.000
_cell.length_c   1.000
_cell.angle_alpha   90.00
_cell.angle_beta   90.00
_cell.angle_gamma   90.00
#
_symmetry.space_group_name_H-M   'P 1'
#
loop_
_entity.id
_entity.type
_entity.pdbx_description
1 polymer ?
#
loop_
_entity_poly.entity_id
_entity_poly.type
_entity_poly.pdbx_seq_one_letter_code
_entity_poly.pdbx_strand_id
1 'polypeptide(L)'
;MASQTVLVLDFGGQYNQLIARRVRECNVYCEVKPYTTPVAEIKAMAPIGIIFTGGPNSVYDPKSPQADPEIFKLGIPILGICYGCQLLAHNLGGRVVAATDDSAREYGKTETYFNTDCKLFKGLPAEGISWMSHGDYMEKVPEGFTLVAHSDACPNVAICDESRGFYGVQFHPEVNHTQHGTDMIRNFLYEICGAKGEWTMGDYKDVAIRQIREKVGDGKVLLALSGGVDSSVAAALVAEAVGSQLTCVFVDHGLMRLNEGDEVEEAFKKWDINFVRVNAEELFLSKLAGVSEPERKRKIIGEEFIRVFEAEAKKIGQVDYLAQGTIYPDVIESGAGDAAVIKSHHNVGGLPDYVDFKEIIEPLRMLFKDEVRQLGRELGLPEYLVMRQPFPGPGLAIRCLGDVTKEKLDILRLADFIFRDEVAKAHLESAMSQYFAVLTNMRSVGVQGDGRTYDYTLALRSVTTTDFMTADWTRIPYDVLDRVSFRIVNEVPHINRIVYDITSKPPATIEWE
;
A
#
# COMPACT_ATOMS: atom_id res chain seq x y z
N MET A 1 -6.48 -21.05 -5.55
CA MET A 1 -6.91 -20.14 -4.48
C MET A 1 -6.57 -20.80 -3.15
N ALA A 2 -6.35 -19.99 -2.09
CA ALA A 2 -6.08 -20.53 -0.76
C ALA A 2 -7.22 -21.47 -0.33
N SER A 3 -6.88 -22.56 0.34
CA SER A 3 -7.87 -23.57 0.80
C SER A 3 -8.68 -23.04 1.99
N GLN A 4 -8.17 -22.02 2.70
CA GLN A 4 -8.78 -21.44 3.88
C GLN A 4 -8.84 -19.91 3.73
N THR A 5 -10.01 -19.34 4.02
CA THR A 5 -10.26 -17.89 3.93
C THR A 5 -10.78 -17.34 5.25
N VAL A 6 -10.28 -16.18 5.68
CA VAL A 6 -10.88 -15.37 6.74
C VAL A 6 -11.64 -14.22 6.11
N LEU A 7 -12.86 -13.97 6.56
CA LEU A 7 -13.69 -12.87 6.08
C LEU A 7 -13.53 -11.66 7.03
N VAL A 8 -13.15 -10.52 6.50
CA VAL A 8 -13.13 -9.24 7.22
C VAL A 8 -14.35 -8.44 6.79
N LEU A 9 -15.31 -8.24 7.69
CA LEU A 9 -16.49 -7.42 7.43
C LEU A 9 -16.22 -5.97 7.85
N ASP A 10 -16.31 -5.08 6.87
CA ASP A 10 -16.03 -3.67 7.03
C ASP A 10 -17.25 -2.89 7.50
N PHE A 11 -17.16 -2.32 8.70
CA PHE A 11 -18.18 -1.45 9.31
C PHE A 11 -17.84 0.05 9.19
N GLY A 12 -16.95 0.43 8.28
CA GLY A 12 -16.56 1.82 8.02
C GLY A 12 -15.40 2.32 8.87
N GLY A 13 -14.64 1.43 9.48
CA GLY A 13 -13.45 1.78 10.25
C GLY A 13 -12.27 2.22 9.38
N GLN A 14 -11.39 3.05 9.95
CA GLN A 14 -10.19 3.52 9.24
C GLN A 14 -9.11 2.44 9.06
N TYR A 15 -9.15 1.37 9.85
CA TYR A 15 -8.09 0.34 9.93
C TYR A 15 -8.47 -1.00 9.31
N ASN A 16 -9.55 -1.07 8.51
CA ASN A 16 -10.02 -2.32 7.89
C ASN A 16 -8.95 -3.00 7.00
N GLN A 17 -8.24 -2.21 6.19
CA GLN A 17 -7.13 -2.71 5.36
C GLN A 17 -5.95 -3.19 6.23
N LEU A 18 -5.70 -2.53 7.35
CA LEU A 18 -4.63 -2.91 8.26
C LEU A 18 -4.93 -4.25 8.95
N ILE A 19 -6.20 -4.50 9.33
CA ILE A 19 -6.65 -5.80 9.84
C ILE A 19 -6.37 -6.91 8.81
N ALA A 20 -6.80 -6.69 7.56
CA ALA A 20 -6.57 -7.65 6.48
C ALA A 20 -5.07 -7.91 6.26
N ARG A 21 -4.25 -6.86 6.28
CA ARG A 21 -2.80 -6.98 6.18
C ARG A 21 -2.20 -7.82 7.31
N ARG A 22 -2.63 -7.62 8.57
CA ARG A 22 -2.16 -8.44 9.71
C ARG A 22 -2.53 -9.91 9.56
N VAL A 23 -3.73 -10.21 9.05
CA VAL A 23 -4.13 -11.59 8.74
C VAL A 23 -3.20 -12.21 7.69
N ARG A 24 -2.89 -11.48 6.62
CA ARG A 24 -1.97 -11.92 5.56
C ARG A 24 -0.53 -12.09 6.04
N GLU A 25 -0.04 -11.22 6.89
CA GLU A 25 1.27 -11.35 7.57
C GLU A 25 1.36 -12.62 8.43
N CYS A 26 0.23 -13.17 8.86
CA CYS A 26 0.15 -14.46 9.51
C CYS A 26 0.00 -15.65 8.53
N ASN A 27 0.29 -15.48 7.25
CA ASN A 27 0.17 -16.51 6.19
C ASN A 27 -1.24 -17.08 6.02
N VAL A 28 -2.27 -16.29 6.28
CA VAL A 28 -3.68 -16.67 6.10
C VAL A 28 -4.33 -15.76 5.07
N TYR A 29 -5.00 -16.35 4.09
CA TYR A 29 -5.75 -15.57 3.10
C TYR A 29 -6.98 -14.91 3.73
N CYS A 30 -7.27 -13.66 3.37
CA CYS A 30 -8.49 -12.99 3.78
C CYS A 30 -9.07 -12.12 2.66
N GLU A 31 -10.37 -11.90 2.73
CA GLU A 31 -11.09 -10.95 1.89
C GLU A 31 -11.81 -9.91 2.74
N VAL A 32 -11.75 -8.65 2.31
CA VAL A 32 -12.54 -7.56 2.91
C VAL A 32 -13.83 -7.41 2.13
N LYS A 33 -14.96 -7.47 2.83
CA LYS A 33 -16.29 -7.29 2.26
C LYS A 33 -17.09 -6.27 3.10
N PRO A 34 -18.04 -5.54 2.51
CA PRO A 34 -18.88 -4.64 3.27
C PRO A 34 -19.76 -5.42 4.27
N TYR A 35 -20.11 -4.79 5.38
CA TYR A 35 -21.00 -5.38 6.41
C TYR A 35 -22.37 -5.81 5.86
N THR A 36 -22.78 -5.25 4.73
CA THR A 36 -24.03 -5.58 4.03
C THR A 36 -23.95 -6.87 3.21
N THR A 37 -22.82 -7.58 3.20
CA THR A 37 -22.65 -8.85 2.47
C THR A 37 -23.72 -9.86 2.89
N PRO A 38 -24.50 -10.41 1.95
CA PRO A 38 -25.56 -11.36 2.28
C PRO A 38 -25.03 -12.62 2.96
N VAL A 39 -25.73 -13.12 3.97
CA VAL A 39 -25.35 -14.35 4.71
C VAL A 39 -25.22 -15.56 3.78
N ALA A 40 -26.01 -15.62 2.70
CA ALA A 40 -25.88 -16.68 1.70
C ALA A 40 -24.52 -16.66 0.99
N GLU A 41 -23.98 -15.48 0.71
CA GLU A 41 -22.64 -15.30 0.12
C GLU A 41 -21.57 -15.71 1.13
N ILE A 42 -21.69 -15.28 2.40
CA ILE A 42 -20.77 -15.69 3.48
C ILE A 42 -20.73 -17.21 3.62
N LYS A 43 -21.90 -17.87 3.59
CA LYS A 43 -22.00 -19.33 3.61
C LYS A 43 -21.30 -19.99 2.41
N ALA A 44 -21.46 -19.42 1.22
CA ALA A 44 -20.83 -19.93 0.00
C ALA A 44 -19.30 -19.79 0.03
N MET A 45 -18.77 -18.73 0.65
CA MET A 45 -17.35 -18.53 0.88
C MET A 45 -16.75 -19.53 1.88
N ALA A 46 -17.56 -20.08 2.77
CA ALA A 46 -17.17 -21.00 3.84
C ALA A 46 -15.90 -20.55 4.60
N PRO A 47 -15.87 -19.30 5.15
CA PRO A 47 -14.68 -18.80 5.82
C PRO A 47 -14.40 -19.59 7.10
N ILE A 48 -13.11 -19.75 7.46
CA ILE A 48 -12.71 -20.39 8.72
C ILE A 48 -12.87 -19.47 9.93
N GLY A 49 -13.02 -18.17 9.72
CA GLY A 49 -13.22 -17.15 10.76
C GLY A 49 -13.74 -15.86 10.14
N ILE A 50 -14.39 -15.05 10.96
CA ILE A 50 -14.91 -13.73 10.57
C ILE A 50 -14.34 -12.69 11.52
N ILE A 51 -13.87 -11.55 10.98
CA ILE A 51 -13.43 -10.40 11.78
C ILE A 51 -14.38 -9.23 11.50
N PHE A 52 -14.98 -8.67 12.55
CA PHE A 52 -15.74 -7.42 12.48
C PHE A 52 -14.81 -6.26 12.78
N THR A 53 -14.72 -5.31 11.87
CA THR A 53 -13.81 -4.16 12.00
C THR A 53 -14.34 -3.14 13.01
N GLY A 54 -13.51 -2.14 13.31
CA GLY A 54 -13.96 -0.89 13.94
C GLY A 54 -14.92 -0.11 13.05
N GLY A 55 -15.51 0.93 13.62
CA GLY A 55 -16.41 1.84 12.90
C GLY A 55 -16.61 3.15 13.68
N PRO A 56 -17.04 4.23 13.00
CA PRO A 56 -17.19 5.55 13.62
C PRO A 56 -18.50 5.74 14.38
N ASN A 57 -19.39 4.77 14.36
CA ASN A 57 -20.76 4.89 14.83
C ASN A 57 -20.95 4.27 16.22
N SER A 58 -22.08 4.59 16.88
CA SER A 58 -22.52 3.94 18.11
C SER A 58 -23.52 2.82 17.80
N VAL A 59 -23.32 1.63 18.37
CA VAL A 59 -24.12 0.42 18.06
C VAL A 59 -25.61 0.55 18.40
N TYR A 60 -25.98 1.46 19.29
CA TYR A 60 -27.36 1.74 19.70
C TYR A 60 -28.06 2.80 18.83
N ASP A 61 -27.35 3.45 17.90
CA ASP A 61 -27.99 4.33 16.91
C ASP A 61 -28.62 3.47 15.81
N PRO A 62 -29.94 3.60 15.55
CA PRO A 62 -30.63 2.82 14.52
C PRO A 62 -30.08 3.00 13.09
N LYS A 63 -29.33 4.07 12.85
CA LYS A 63 -28.70 4.33 11.54
C LYS A 63 -27.31 3.72 11.40
N SER A 64 -26.77 3.19 12.48
CA SER A 64 -25.43 2.59 12.47
C SER A 64 -25.41 1.26 11.71
N PRO A 65 -24.27 0.92 11.08
CA PRO A 65 -24.06 -0.38 10.46
C PRO A 65 -24.34 -1.53 11.43
N GLN A 66 -25.23 -2.44 11.06
CA GLN A 66 -25.59 -3.60 11.87
C GLN A 66 -25.18 -4.89 11.16
N ALA A 67 -24.80 -5.90 11.94
CA ALA A 67 -24.59 -7.25 11.42
C ALA A 67 -25.94 -7.98 11.31
N ASP A 68 -26.10 -8.78 10.25
CA ASP A 68 -27.25 -9.70 10.17
C ASP A 68 -27.15 -10.73 11.32
N PRO A 69 -28.18 -10.85 12.18
CA PRO A 69 -28.17 -11.79 13.32
C PRO A 69 -27.94 -13.26 12.92
N GLU A 70 -28.23 -13.63 11.67
CA GLU A 70 -27.97 -14.99 11.18
C GLU A 70 -26.48 -15.31 11.08
N ILE A 71 -25.58 -14.30 11.03
CA ILE A 71 -24.12 -14.51 11.04
C ILE A 71 -23.70 -15.22 12.33
N PHE A 72 -24.27 -14.87 13.47
CA PHE A 72 -23.95 -15.49 14.78
C PHE A 72 -24.40 -16.95 14.89
N LYS A 73 -25.22 -17.44 13.95
CA LYS A 73 -25.70 -18.83 13.91
C LYS A 73 -24.93 -19.72 12.95
N LEU A 74 -23.94 -19.17 12.25
CA LEU A 74 -23.16 -19.91 11.24
C LEU A 74 -22.21 -20.96 11.84
N GLY A 75 -21.90 -20.88 13.14
CA GLY A 75 -20.91 -21.75 13.78
C GLY A 75 -19.47 -21.42 13.38
N ILE A 76 -19.24 -20.21 12.85
CA ILE A 76 -17.93 -19.71 12.43
C ILE A 76 -17.36 -18.84 13.56
N PRO A 77 -16.10 -19.00 13.97
CA PRO A 77 -15.45 -18.13 14.94
C PRO A 77 -15.52 -16.65 14.53
N ILE A 78 -15.77 -15.75 15.49
CA ILE A 78 -15.86 -14.31 15.24
C ILE A 78 -14.93 -13.55 16.19
N LEU A 79 -14.13 -12.63 15.65
CA LEU A 79 -13.39 -11.62 16.38
C LEU A 79 -13.96 -10.24 16.09
N GLY A 80 -14.51 -9.57 17.11
CA GLY A 80 -14.95 -8.17 17.01
C GLY A 80 -13.85 -7.22 17.51
N ILE A 81 -13.53 -6.19 16.74
CA ILE A 81 -12.52 -5.17 17.08
C ILE A 81 -13.22 -3.82 17.23
N CYS A 82 -13.04 -3.15 18.37
CA CYS A 82 -13.58 -1.85 18.72
C CYS A 82 -15.13 -1.80 18.50
N TYR A 83 -15.63 -1.13 17.47
CA TYR A 83 -17.05 -1.16 17.10
C TYR A 83 -17.56 -2.59 16.91
N GLY A 84 -16.78 -3.46 16.26
CA GLY A 84 -17.12 -4.88 16.08
C GLY A 84 -17.27 -5.64 17.40
N CYS A 85 -16.50 -5.32 18.43
CA CYS A 85 -16.66 -5.86 19.79
C CYS A 85 -17.96 -5.38 20.43
N GLN A 86 -18.25 -4.10 20.32
CA GLN A 86 -19.50 -3.50 20.81
C GLN A 86 -20.71 -4.09 20.10
N LEU A 87 -20.62 -4.27 18.78
CA LEU A 87 -21.67 -4.88 17.97
C LEU A 87 -21.95 -6.33 18.37
N LEU A 88 -20.89 -7.12 18.62
CA LEU A 88 -20.98 -8.48 19.13
C LEU A 88 -21.72 -8.49 20.48
N ALA A 89 -21.32 -7.62 21.42
CA ALA A 89 -21.94 -7.51 22.73
C ALA A 89 -23.41 -7.10 22.64
N HIS A 90 -23.72 -6.07 21.84
CA HIS A 90 -25.08 -5.55 21.65
C HIS A 90 -26.04 -6.61 21.09
N ASN A 91 -25.64 -7.32 20.05
CA ASN A 91 -26.47 -8.33 19.40
C ASN A 91 -26.69 -9.58 20.25
N LEU A 92 -25.82 -9.86 21.19
CA LEU A 92 -25.89 -11.07 22.03
C LEU A 92 -26.41 -10.81 23.46
N GLY A 93 -27.02 -9.63 23.69
CA GLY A 93 -27.72 -9.32 24.94
C GLY A 93 -26.88 -8.61 26.00
N GLY A 94 -25.71 -8.13 25.66
CA GLY A 94 -24.93 -7.17 26.45
C GLY A 94 -25.48 -5.75 26.35
N ARG A 95 -24.80 -4.80 26.97
CA ARG A 95 -25.16 -3.39 26.93
C ARG A 95 -23.95 -2.54 26.65
N VAL A 96 -24.04 -1.70 25.64
CA VAL A 96 -23.06 -0.68 25.27
C VAL A 96 -23.68 0.69 25.54
N VAL A 97 -22.91 1.59 26.13
CA VAL A 97 -23.35 2.93 26.49
C VAL A 97 -22.27 3.96 26.14
N ALA A 98 -22.71 5.21 25.90
CA ALA A 98 -21.78 6.34 25.79
C ALA A 98 -21.15 6.62 27.16
N ALA A 99 -19.88 6.95 27.18
CA ALA A 99 -19.25 7.46 28.38
C ALA A 99 -19.87 8.82 28.76
N THR A 100 -20.46 8.88 29.95
CA THR A 100 -21.13 10.10 30.46
C THR A 100 -20.16 11.11 31.06
N ASP A 101 -18.95 10.66 31.37
CA ASP A 101 -17.83 11.50 31.84
C ASP A 101 -16.55 11.14 31.09
N ASP A 102 -15.52 11.96 31.25
CA ASP A 102 -14.23 11.74 30.58
C ASP A 102 -13.44 10.52 31.13
N SER A 103 -13.89 9.92 32.22
CA SER A 103 -13.17 8.82 32.90
C SER A 103 -13.30 7.47 32.19
N ALA A 104 -14.34 7.26 31.38
CA ALA A 104 -14.57 6.01 30.64
C ALA A 104 -14.22 6.11 29.15
N ARG A 105 -13.77 7.27 28.68
CA ARG A 105 -13.25 7.46 27.31
C ARG A 105 -11.77 7.18 27.28
N GLU A 106 -11.35 6.36 26.34
CA GLU A 106 -9.94 6.04 26.18
C GLU A 106 -9.47 6.34 24.74
N TYR A 107 -8.46 7.18 24.64
CA TYR A 107 -7.81 7.54 23.37
C TYR A 107 -6.30 7.44 23.50
N GLY A 108 -5.67 6.67 22.62
CA GLY A 108 -4.22 6.52 22.59
C GLY A 108 -3.71 5.28 23.33
N LYS A 109 -2.51 5.39 23.88
CA LYS A 109 -1.82 4.28 24.57
C LYS A 109 -2.39 4.10 25.96
N THR A 110 -2.94 2.91 26.24
CA THR A 110 -3.54 2.54 27.51
C THR A 110 -2.95 1.24 28.03
N GLU A 111 -2.61 1.19 29.29
CA GLU A 111 -2.18 -0.03 29.95
C GLU A 111 -3.37 -0.98 30.13
N THR A 112 -3.20 -2.21 29.68
CA THR A 112 -4.27 -3.22 29.61
C THR A 112 -3.79 -4.52 30.24
N TYR A 113 -4.65 -5.13 31.06
CA TYR A 113 -4.39 -6.37 31.77
C TYR A 113 -5.15 -7.52 31.12
N PHE A 114 -4.45 -8.61 30.79
CA PHE A 114 -4.96 -9.73 30.01
C PHE A 114 -5.05 -11.01 30.86
N ASN A 115 -6.15 -11.75 30.71
CA ASN A 115 -6.24 -13.12 31.17
C ASN A 115 -5.59 -14.06 30.15
N THR A 116 -4.39 -14.53 30.41
CA THR A 116 -3.59 -15.37 29.53
C THR A 116 -4.09 -16.82 29.41
N ASP A 117 -5.07 -17.24 30.21
CA ASP A 117 -5.76 -18.52 30.02
C ASP A 117 -6.71 -18.49 28.82
N CYS A 118 -7.16 -17.30 28.38
CA CYS A 118 -7.92 -17.13 27.16
C CYS A 118 -7.07 -17.45 25.93
N LYS A 119 -7.59 -18.22 24.98
CA LYS A 119 -6.88 -18.59 23.75
C LYS A 119 -6.37 -17.39 22.97
N LEU A 120 -7.12 -16.27 22.97
CA LEU A 120 -6.71 -15.04 22.25
C LEU A 120 -5.40 -14.45 22.80
N PHE A 121 -5.16 -14.57 24.11
CA PHE A 121 -4.00 -14.02 24.81
C PHE A 121 -2.96 -15.10 25.21
N LYS A 122 -3.14 -16.31 24.73
CA LYS A 122 -2.23 -17.44 25.03
C LYS A 122 -0.79 -17.11 24.66
N GLY A 123 0.11 -17.29 25.62
CA GLY A 123 1.55 -17.07 25.42
C GLY A 123 1.99 -15.61 25.41
N LEU A 124 1.10 -14.67 25.69
CA LEU A 124 1.41 -13.25 25.79
C LEU A 124 1.68 -12.83 27.25
N PRO A 125 2.32 -11.67 27.50
CA PRO A 125 2.38 -11.07 28.82
C PRO A 125 0.98 -10.79 29.39
N ALA A 126 0.84 -10.85 30.71
CA ALA A 126 -0.43 -10.56 31.39
C ALA A 126 -0.81 -9.07 31.39
N GLU A 127 0.12 -8.20 30.98
CA GLU A 127 -0.08 -6.75 30.84
C GLU A 127 0.66 -6.22 29.61
N GLY A 128 0.16 -5.11 29.04
CA GLY A 128 0.80 -4.46 27.90
C GLY A 128 0.06 -3.21 27.47
N ILE A 129 0.68 -2.45 26.57
CA ILE A 129 0.09 -1.24 26.01
C ILE A 129 -0.84 -1.62 24.86
N SER A 130 -2.10 -1.18 24.94
CA SER A 130 -3.09 -1.28 23.86
C SER A 130 -3.46 0.12 23.32
N TRP A 131 -3.76 0.20 22.03
CA TRP A 131 -4.24 1.43 21.41
C TRP A 131 -5.76 1.50 21.50
N MET A 132 -6.25 2.44 22.29
CA MET A 132 -7.67 2.70 22.46
C MET A 132 -8.11 3.86 21.57
N SER A 133 -9.34 3.80 21.06
CA SER A 133 -9.97 4.87 20.28
C SER A 133 -11.49 4.75 20.38
N HIS A 134 -12.05 4.99 21.57
CA HIS A 134 -13.48 4.82 21.80
C HIS A 134 -14.07 5.83 22.79
N GLY A 135 -15.30 6.28 22.48
CA GLY A 135 -16.14 7.06 23.40
C GLY A 135 -17.29 6.24 23.99
N ASP A 136 -17.62 5.11 23.37
CA ASP A 136 -18.60 4.14 23.87
C ASP A 136 -17.88 2.96 24.47
N TYR A 137 -18.44 2.36 25.52
CA TYR A 137 -17.88 1.17 26.16
C TYR A 137 -18.94 0.14 26.52
N MET A 138 -18.53 -1.09 26.69
CA MET A 138 -19.40 -2.19 27.11
C MET A 138 -19.63 -2.09 28.63
N GLU A 139 -20.85 -1.69 29.02
CA GLU A 139 -21.26 -1.62 30.43
C GLU A 139 -21.59 -3.01 30.98
N LYS A 140 -22.27 -3.84 30.16
CA LYS A 140 -22.67 -5.19 30.57
C LYS A 140 -22.21 -6.22 29.54
N VAL A 141 -21.46 -7.21 30.04
CA VAL A 141 -21.03 -8.37 29.25
C VAL A 141 -22.25 -9.27 28.94
N PRO A 142 -22.39 -9.80 27.71
CA PRO A 142 -23.47 -10.73 27.36
C PRO A 142 -23.44 -12.02 28.20
N GLU A 143 -24.57 -12.66 28.36
CA GLU A 143 -24.65 -13.96 29.02
C GLU A 143 -23.86 -15.04 28.27
N GLY A 144 -23.10 -15.84 28.99
CA GLY A 144 -22.21 -16.87 28.44
C GLY A 144 -20.82 -16.36 28.04
N PHE A 145 -20.57 -15.05 28.09
CA PHE A 145 -19.24 -14.51 27.86
C PHE A 145 -18.45 -14.35 29.18
N THR A 146 -17.14 -14.52 29.06
CA THR A 146 -16.18 -14.28 30.11
C THR A 146 -15.42 -13.00 29.83
N LEU A 147 -15.21 -12.17 30.85
CA LEU A 147 -14.31 -11.01 30.78
C LEU A 147 -12.86 -11.50 30.77
N VAL A 148 -12.07 -11.06 29.78
CA VAL A 148 -10.68 -11.55 29.58
C VAL A 148 -9.64 -10.44 29.47
N ALA A 149 -10.07 -9.16 29.48
CA ALA A 149 -9.15 -8.03 29.66
C ALA A 149 -9.86 -6.80 30.20
N HIS A 150 -9.11 -5.98 30.97
CA HIS A 150 -9.57 -4.70 31.52
C HIS A 150 -8.42 -3.67 31.49
N SER A 151 -8.78 -2.40 31.59
CA SER A 151 -7.87 -1.30 31.93
C SER A 151 -8.29 -0.65 33.24
N ASP A 152 -7.54 0.33 33.72
CA ASP A 152 -7.91 1.07 34.94
C ASP A 152 -9.20 1.88 34.74
N ALA A 153 -9.46 2.36 33.53
CA ALA A 153 -10.63 3.19 33.21
C ALA A 153 -11.80 2.38 32.66
N CYS A 154 -11.55 1.30 31.92
CA CYS A 154 -12.57 0.47 31.28
C CYS A 154 -12.52 -0.96 31.86
N PRO A 155 -13.55 -1.40 32.60
CA PRO A 155 -13.56 -2.72 33.21
C PRO A 155 -13.79 -3.86 32.21
N ASN A 156 -14.37 -3.59 31.03
CA ASN A 156 -14.77 -4.60 30.04
C ASN A 156 -14.08 -4.34 28.69
N VAL A 157 -12.75 -4.51 28.64
CA VAL A 157 -11.93 -4.24 27.44
C VAL A 157 -11.94 -5.41 26.45
N ALA A 158 -11.99 -6.66 26.95
CA ALA A 158 -12.12 -7.82 26.06
C ALA A 158 -12.98 -8.90 26.69
N ILE A 159 -13.74 -9.57 25.82
CA ILE A 159 -14.67 -10.64 26.19
C ILE A 159 -14.50 -11.86 25.27
N CYS A 160 -14.81 -13.05 25.78
CA CYS A 160 -14.88 -14.23 24.93
C CYS A 160 -16.02 -15.18 25.35
N ASP A 161 -16.55 -15.90 24.37
CA ASP A 161 -17.26 -17.15 24.54
C ASP A 161 -16.54 -18.24 23.76
N GLU A 162 -15.69 -18.98 24.44
CA GLU A 162 -14.87 -20.01 23.81
C GLU A 162 -15.70 -21.16 23.25
N SER A 163 -16.91 -21.41 23.79
CA SER A 163 -17.78 -22.47 23.33
C SER A 163 -18.35 -22.22 21.94
N ARG A 164 -18.60 -20.95 21.61
CA ARG A 164 -19.07 -20.51 20.29
C ARG A 164 -17.94 -19.98 19.40
N GLY A 165 -16.75 -19.80 19.95
CA GLY A 165 -15.61 -19.19 19.24
C GLY A 165 -15.76 -17.68 19.03
N PHE A 166 -16.47 -16.96 19.92
CA PHE A 166 -16.69 -15.53 19.83
C PHE A 166 -15.77 -14.76 20.76
N TYR A 167 -15.03 -13.80 20.18
CA TYR A 167 -14.08 -12.97 20.87
C TYR A 167 -14.30 -11.50 20.51
N GLY A 168 -14.12 -10.62 21.48
CA GLY A 168 -14.22 -9.17 21.25
C GLY A 168 -13.15 -8.42 22.02
N VAL A 169 -12.51 -7.46 21.37
CA VAL A 169 -11.55 -6.53 21.96
C VAL A 169 -11.93 -5.09 21.67
N GLN A 170 -11.89 -4.22 22.68
CA GLN A 170 -12.23 -2.81 22.54
C GLN A 170 -11.10 -2.01 21.90
N PHE A 171 -9.86 -2.44 22.08
CA PHE A 171 -8.66 -1.83 21.47
C PHE A 171 -8.43 -2.33 20.05
N HIS A 172 -7.45 -1.72 19.40
CA HIS A 172 -7.04 -2.02 18.03
C HIS A 172 -5.76 -2.88 18.00
N PRO A 173 -5.85 -4.21 17.88
CA PRO A 173 -4.68 -5.09 17.80
C PRO A 173 -3.92 -4.95 16.48
N GLU A 174 -4.55 -4.43 15.44
CA GLU A 174 -3.98 -4.27 14.10
C GLU A 174 -2.94 -3.15 14.00
N VAL A 175 -2.99 -2.15 14.91
CA VAL A 175 -2.09 -1.00 14.85
C VAL A 175 -0.76 -1.26 15.58
N ASN A 176 0.33 -0.66 15.10
CA ASN A 176 1.68 -0.85 15.66
C ASN A 176 1.83 -0.37 17.13
N HIS A 177 0.92 0.47 17.61
CA HIS A 177 0.95 0.98 18.99
C HIS A 177 0.42 -0.02 20.02
N THR A 178 -0.29 -1.06 19.58
CA THR A 178 -0.70 -2.18 20.45
C THR A 178 0.44 -3.20 20.51
N GLN A 179 0.97 -3.41 21.71
CA GLN A 179 1.99 -4.42 21.94
C GLN A 179 1.38 -5.82 21.73
N HIS A 180 2.11 -6.69 21.02
CA HIS A 180 1.67 -8.06 20.72
C HIS A 180 0.35 -8.17 19.92
N GLY A 181 -0.14 -7.08 19.29
CA GLY A 181 -1.41 -7.11 18.56
C GLY A 181 -1.43 -8.13 17.42
N THR A 182 -0.32 -8.26 16.68
CA THR A 182 -0.19 -9.29 15.63
C THR A 182 -0.22 -10.71 16.21
N ASP A 183 0.31 -10.93 17.40
CA ASP A 183 0.28 -12.25 18.07
C ASP A 183 -1.14 -12.59 18.53
N MET A 184 -1.93 -11.60 18.98
CA MET A 184 -3.36 -11.78 19.29
C MET A 184 -4.15 -12.19 18.05
N ILE A 185 -3.92 -11.52 16.91
CA ILE A 185 -4.55 -11.90 15.63
C ILE A 185 -4.08 -13.29 15.21
N ARG A 186 -2.80 -13.62 15.36
CA ARG A 186 -2.27 -14.97 15.09
C ARG A 186 -2.94 -16.03 15.96
N ASN A 187 -3.14 -15.77 17.24
CA ASN A 187 -3.86 -16.68 18.14
C ASN A 187 -5.31 -16.90 17.68
N PHE A 188 -6.01 -15.84 17.27
CA PHE A 188 -7.34 -15.99 16.67
C PHE A 188 -7.32 -16.91 15.45
N LEU A 189 -6.37 -16.72 14.56
CA LEU A 189 -6.27 -17.48 13.31
C LEU A 189 -5.92 -18.95 13.54
N TYR A 190 -4.90 -19.22 14.38
CA TYR A 190 -4.36 -20.57 14.52
C TYR A 190 -4.99 -21.37 15.67
N GLU A 191 -5.15 -20.76 16.85
CA GLU A 191 -5.66 -21.45 18.04
C GLU A 191 -7.19 -21.55 18.04
N ILE A 192 -7.88 -20.60 17.36
CA ILE A 192 -9.34 -20.53 17.39
C ILE A 192 -9.93 -20.95 16.04
N CYS A 193 -9.47 -20.40 14.93
CA CYS A 193 -9.98 -20.72 13.60
C CYS A 193 -9.33 -21.96 12.97
N GLY A 194 -8.22 -22.48 13.51
CA GLY A 194 -7.52 -23.66 12.98
C GLY A 194 -6.88 -23.43 11.61
N ALA A 195 -6.34 -22.23 11.39
CA ALA A 195 -5.62 -21.90 10.16
C ALA A 195 -4.36 -22.79 10.02
N LYS A 196 -3.97 -23.09 8.78
CA LYS A 196 -2.80 -23.92 8.46
C LYS A 196 -1.59 -23.12 7.97
N GLY A 197 -1.77 -21.80 7.68
CA GLY A 197 -0.68 -20.96 7.22
C GLY A 197 -0.25 -21.25 5.76
N GLU A 198 -1.19 -21.64 4.92
CA GLU A 198 -0.91 -22.06 3.52
C GLU A 198 -0.85 -20.87 2.53
N TRP A 199 -1.08 -19.63 3.00
CA TRP A 199 -0.96 -18.46 2.16
C TRP A 199 0.49 -18.00 2.09
N THR A 200 1.23 -18.51 1.08
CA THR A 200 2.62 -18.11 0.82
C THR A 200 2.77 -17.58 -0.61
N MET A 201 3.74 -16.72 -0.84
CA MET A 201 3.97 -16.18 -2.19
C MET A 201 4.55 -17.20 -3.16
N GLY A 202 5.23 -18.23 -2.66
CA GLY A 202 5.65 -19.37 -3.47
C GLY A 202 4.46 -20.14 -4.04
N ASP A 203 3.52 -20.53 -3.19
CA ASP A 203 2.29 -21.22 -3.62
C ASP A 203 1.43 -20.34 -4.52
N TYR A 204 1.32 -19.04 -4.18
CA TYR A 204 0.60 -18.07 -5.01
C TYR A 204 1.20 -18.00 -6.43
N LYS A 205 2.52 -17.89 -6.54
CA LYS A 205 3.23 -17.86 -7.83
C LYS A 205 2.84 -19.04 -8.71
N ASP A 206 2.91 -20.26 -8.18
CA ASP A 206 2.65 -21.47 -8.94
C ASP A 206 1.19 -21.57 -9.41
N VAL A 207 0.25 -21.16 -8.55
CA VAL A 207 -1.18 -21.11 -8.90
C VAL A 207 -1.44 -20.02 -9.95
N ALA A 208 -0.90 -18.83 -9.77
CA ALA A 208 -1.10 -17.71 -10.68
C ALA A 208 -0.52 -18.00 -12.08
N ILE A 209 0.69 -18.57 -12.16
CA ILE A 209 1.31 -18.99 -13.42
C ILE A 209 0.40 -19.98 -14.18
N ARG A 210 -0.16 -20.97 -13.49
CA ARG A 210 -1.06 -21.95 -14.09
C ARG A 210 -2.33 -21.30 -14.61
N GLN A 211 -2.96 -20.44 -13.81
CA GLN A 211 -4.17 -19.72 -14.19
C GLN A 211 -3.95 -18.80 -15.40
N ILE A 212 -2.82 -18.09 -15.43
CA ILE A 212 -2.46 -17.25 -16.58
C ILE A 212 -2.27 -18.08 -17.83
N ARG A 213 -1.55 -19.21 -17.76
CA ARG A 213 -1.36 -20.12 -18.90
C ARG A 213 -2.67 -20.67 -19.44
N GLU A 214 -3.56 -21.13 -18.56
CA GLU A 214 -4.87 -21.65 -18.93
C GLU A 214 -5.74 -20.58 -19.60
N LYS A 215 -5.70 -19.34 -19.07
CA LYS A 215 -6.47 -18.23 -19.59
C LYS A 215 -5.95 -17.72 -20.94
N VAL A 216 -4.66 -17.58 -21.08
CA VAL A 216 -4.01 -17.03 -22.27
C VAL A 216 -4.01 -18.04 -23.42
N GLY A 217 -3.75 -19.33 -23.14
CA GLY A 217 -3.58 -20.34 -24.19
C GLY A 217 -2.51 -19.91 -25.19
N ASP A 218 -2.88 -19.87 -26.47
CA ASP A 218 -2.01 -19.43 -27.58
C ASP A 218 -2.10 -17.90 -27.85
N GLY A 219 -2.83 -17.15 -27.01
CA GLY A 219 -3.05 -15.72 -27.19
C GLY A 219 -1.81 -14.87 -26.88
N LYS A 220 -1.83 -13.63 -27.31
CA LYS A 220 -0.77 -12.63 -27.06
C LYS A 220 -1.17 -11.67 -25.94
N VAL A 221 -0.21 -11.37 -25.08
CA VAL A 221 -0.38 -10.45 -23.95
C VAL A 221 0.44 -9.19 -24.15
N LEU A 222 -0.17 -8.03 -23.93
CA LEU A 222 0.50 -6.73 -23.90
C LEU A 222 0.53 -6.21 -22.46
N LEU A 223 1.64 -5.61 -22.04
CA LEU A 223 1.80 -4.99 -20.74
C LEU A 223 2.52 -3.65 -20.87
N ALA A 224 1.94 -2.58 -20.29
CA ALA A 224 2.61 -1.31 -20.13
C ALA A 224 3.52 -1.37 -18.90
N LEU A 225 4.83 -1.33 -19.11
CA LEU A 225 5.81 -1.37 -18.05
C LEU A 225 6.20 0.04 -17.64
N SER A 226 5.80 0.46 -16.45
CA SER A 226 6.11 1.80 -15.92
C SER A 226 7.46 1.89 -15.20
N GLY A 227 8.16 0.76 -15.00
CA GLY A 227 9.35 0.69 -14.15
C GLY A 227 9.06 0.66 -12.65
N GLY A 228 7.80 0.78 -12.23
CA GLY A 228 7.37 0.62 -10.84
C GLY A 228 7.38 -0.85 -10.41
N VAL A 229 7.35 -1.09 -9.09
CA VAL A 229 7.40 -2.45 -8.51
C VAL A 229 6.26 -3.30 -9.04
N ASP A 230 5.01 -2.80 -9.03
CA ASP A 230 3.82 -3.57 -9.36
C ASP A 230 3.80 -4.00 -10.82
N SER A 231 4.06 -3.07 -11.74
CA SER A 231 4.15 -3.39 -13.18
C SER A 231 5.30 -4.35 -13.47
N SER A 232 6.42 -4.24 -12.75
CA SER A 232 7.58 -5.14 -12.92
C SER A 232 7.29 -6.55 -12.40
N VAL A 233 6.63 -6.69 -11.27
CA VAL A 233 6.24 -8.00 -10.72
C VAL A 233 5.15 -8.64 -11.56
N ALA A 234 4.16 -7.86 -12.04
CA ALA A 234 3.16 -8.35 -12.98
C ALA A 234 3.80 -8.86 -14.28
N ALA A 235 4.73 -8.08 -14.85
CA ALA A 235 5.47 -8.47 -16.06
C ALA A 235 6.27 -9.75 -15.85
N ALA A 236 7.01 -9.86 -14.74
CA ALA A 236 7.79 -11.06 -14.42
C ALA A 236 6.90 -12.31 -14.24
N LEU A 237 5.75 -12.17 -13.57
CA LEU A 237 4.81 -13.28 -13.37
C LEU A 237 4.18 -13.74 -14.68
N VAL A 238 3.77 -12.80 -15.53
CA VAL A 238 3.23 -13.13 -16.87
C VAL A 238 4.33 -13.69 -17.77
N ALA A 239 5.56 -13.17 -17.71
CA ALA A 239 6.71 -13.69 -18.44
C ALA A 239 7.00 -15.16 -18.09
N GLU A 240 6.97 -15.51 -16.80
CA GLU A 240 7.14 -16.89 -16.33
C GLU A 240 6.00 -17.81 -16.81
N ALA A 241 4.81 -17.24 -16.95
CA ALA A 241 3.64 -18.01 -17.41
C ALA A 241 3.65 -18.28 -18.92
N VAL A 242 3.91 -17.26 -19.76
CA VAL A 242 3.64 -17.32 -21.20
C VAL A 242 4.84 -16.98 -22.09
N GLY A 243 5.98 -16.60 -21.52
CA GLY A 243 7.22 -16.35 -22.25
C GLY A 243 7.06 -15.38 -23.42
N SER A 244 7.49 -15.78 -24.61
CA SER A 244 7.50 -14.97 -25.84
C SER A 244 6.12 -14.49 -26.32
N GLN A 245 5.01 -14.96 -25.74
CA GLN A 245 3.67 -14.42 -26.01
C GLN A 245 3.46 -13.05 -25.33
N LEU A 246 4.31 -12.68 -24.34
CA LEU A 246 4.26 -11.39 -23.68
C LEU A 246 5.07 -10.35 -24.45
N THR A 247 4.45 -9.21 -24.70
CA THR A 247 5.13 -7.99 -25.13
C THR A 247 5.02 -6.92 -24.04
N CYS A 248 6.16 -6.49 -23.51
CA CYS A 248 6.26 -5.37 -22.57
C CYS A 248 6.65 -4.11 -23.32
N VAL A 249 5.84 -3.06 -23.22
CA VAL A 249 6.16 -1.74 -23.76
C VAL A 249 6.58 -0.84 -22.60
N PHE A 250 7.84 -0.42 -22.61
CA PHE A 250 8.42 0.51 -21.67
C PHE A 250 8.58 1.88 -22.35
N VAL A 251 7.82 2.87 -21.88
CA VAL A 251 7.89 4.25 -22.41
C VAL A 251 8.91 5.04 -21.59
N ASP A 252 10.08 5.28 -22.18
CA ASP A 252 11.08 6.16 -21.62
C ASP A 252 10.76 7.61 -22.00
N HIS A 253 9.99 8.25 -21.15
CA HIS A 253 9.51 9.62 -21.35
C HIS A 253 10.53 10.70 -20.93
N GLY A 254 11.76 10.30 -20.56
CA GLY A 254 12.79 11.25 -20.16
C GLY A 254 12.58 11.94 -18.80
N LEU A 255 11.57 11.55 -18.03
CA LEU A 255 11.30 12.09 -16.68
C LEU A 255 11.68 11.09 -15.58
N MET A 256 12.45 10.07 -15.94
CA MET A 256 12.90 9.02 -15.03
C MET A 256 14.18 9.40 -14.30
N ARG A 257 14.50 8.66 -13.23
CA ARG A 257 15.77 8.77 -12.52
C ARG A 257 16.96 8.42 -13.43
N LEU A 258 18.14 8.77 -12.99
CA LEU A 258 19.38 8.43 -13.70
C LEU A 258 19.48 6.91 -13.88
N ASN A 259 19.72 6.46 -15.12
CA ASN A 259 19.88 5.06 -15.55
C ASN A 259 18.66 4.14 -15.32
N GLU A 260 17.51 4.66 -14.89
CA GLU A 260 16.35 3.85 -14.53
C GLU A 260 15.82 3.01 -15.70
N GLY A 261 15.82 3.56 -16.92
CA GLY A 261 15.41 2.82 -18.11
C GLY A 261 16.32 1.63 -18.43
N ASP A 262 17.63 1.82 -18.29
CA ASP A 262 18.63 0.77 -18.53
C ASP A 262 18.55 -0.33 -17.45
N GLU A 263 18.33 0.05 -16.19
CA GLU A 263 18.13 -0.89 -15.08
C GLU A 263 16.89 -1.77 -15.29
N VAL A 264 15.79 -1.20 -15.77
CA VAL A 264 14.57 -1.94 -16.06
C VAL A 264 14.79 -2.91 -17.23
N GLU A 265 15.39 -2.44 -18.33
CA GLU A 265 15.68 -3.28 -19.50
C GLU A 265 16.60 -4.45 -19.12
N GLU A 266 17.66 -4.20 -18.35
CA GLU A 266 18.59 -5.24 -17.89
C GLU A 266 17.91 -6.29 -17.01
N ALA A 267 17.01 -5.85 -16.11
CA ALA A 267 16.30 -6.75 -15.21
C ALA A 267 15.42 -7.77 -15.96
N PHE A 268 14.95 -7.42 -17.16
CA PHE A 268 14.06 -8.28 -17.95
C PHE A 268 14.77 -9.16 -18.98
N LYS A 269 16.07 -9.00 -19.20
CA LYS A 269 16.86 -9.81 -20.17
C LYS A 269 16.85 -11.30 -19.91
N LYS A 270 16.59 -11.73 -18.69
CA LYS A 270 16.58 -13.16 -18.33
C LYS A 270 15.34 -13.91 -18.79
N TRP A 271 14.25 -13.21 -19.15
CA TRP A 271 13.02 -13.81 -19.65
C TRP A 271 12.96 -13.74 -21.17
N ASP A 272 12.41 -14.79 -21.79
CA ASP A 272 12.12 -14.84 -23.23
C ASP A 272 10.82 -14.08 -23.51
N ILE A 273 10.91 -12.72 -23.56
CA ILE A 273 9.77 -11.82 -23.81
C ILE A 273 10.11 -10.85 -24.93
N ASN A 274 9.09 -10.25 -25.52
CA ASN A 274 9.27 -9.12 -26.43
C ASN A 274 9.33 -7.82 -25.60
N PHE A 275 10.53 -7.28 -25.40
CA PHE A 275 10.72 -6.02 -24.70
C PHE A 275 10.87 -4.86 -25.70
N VAL A 276 9.96 -3.90 -25.66
CA VAL A 276 9.95 -2.73 -26.54
C VAL A 276 10.19 -1.47 -25.70
N ARG A 277 11.37 -0.87 -25.82
CA ARG A 277 11.66 0.45 -25.22
C ARG A 277 11.39 1.54 -26.23
N VAL A 278 10.52 2.47 -25.87
CA VAL A 278 10.16 3.63 -26.68
C VAL A 278 10.83 4.86 -26.09
N ASN A 279 11.84 5.40 -26.77
CA ASN A 279 12.43 6.67 -26.37
C ASN A 279 11.53 7.83 -26.80
N ALA A 280 10.88 8.48 -25.84
CA ALA A 280 9.94 9.57 -26.05
C ALA A 280 10.36 10.89 -25.34
N GLU A 281 11.61 11.00 -24.84
CA GLU A 281 12.09 12.18 -24.10
C GLU A 281 11.80 13.49 -24.82
N GLU A 282 12.17 13.61 -26.09
CA GLU A 282 11.97 14.84 -26.88
C GLU A 282 10.48 15.20 -27.00
N LEU A 283 9.61 14.20 -27.20
CA LEU A 283 8.17 14.40 -27.29
C LEU A 283 7.62 14.99 -26.01
N PHE A 284 7.90 14.36 -24.86
CA PHE A 284 7.39 14.82 -23.57
C PHE A 284 7.94 16.20 -23.20
N LEU A 285 9.23 16.45 -23.40
CA LEU A 285 9.82 17.76 -23.15
C LEU A 285 9.20 18.84 -24.03
N SER A 286 8.94 18.56 -25.29
CA SER A 286 8.27 19.52 -26.20
C SER A 286 6.87 19.90 -25.73
N LYS A 287 6.11 18.94 -25.19
CA LYS A 287 4.75 19.15 -24.65
C LYS A 287 4.74 19.87 -23.29
N LEU A 288 5.80 19.72 -22.51
CA LEU A 288 5.97 20.38 -21.23
C LEU A 288 6.61 21.75 -21.33
N ALA A 289 7.06 22.17 -22.50
CA ALA A 289 7.71 23.46 -22.70
C ALA A 289 6.82 24.63 -22.23
N GLY A 290 7.32 25.42 -21.26
CA GLY A 290 6.60 26.56 -20.68
C GLY A 290 5.43 26.18 -19.74
N VAL A 291 5.28 24.90 -19.38
CA VAL A 291 4.25 24.44 -18.46
C VAL A 291 4.83 24.40 -17.04
N SER A 292 4.32 25.26 -16.15
CA SER A 292 4.78 25.36 -14.75
C SER A 292 3.73 24.95 -13.72
N GLU A 293 2.48 24.77 -14.11
CA GLU A 293 1.38 24.42 -13.22
C GLU A 293 1.36 22.89 -13.01
N PRO A 294 1.39 22.38 -11.74
CA PRO A 294 1.58 20.97 -11.44
C PRO A 294 0.51 20.05 -12.03
N GLU A 295 -0.76 20.38 -11.90
CA GLU A 295 -1.85 19.55 -12.42
C GLU A 295 -1.84 19.49 -13.96
N ARG A 296 -1.43 20.57 -14.62
CA ARG A 296 -1.27 20.58 -16.06
C ARG A 296 -0.11 19.70 -16.53
N LYS A 297 1.02 19.69 -15.76
CA LYS A 297 2.12 18.75 -16.03
C LYS A 297 1.62 17.30 -15.94
N ARG A 298 0.92 16.94 -14.84
CA ARG A 298 0.36 15.60 -14.62
C ARG A 298 -0.55 15.16 -15.76
N LYS A 299 -1.45 16.04 -16.18
CA LYS A 299 -2.40 15.76 -17.25
C LYS A 299 -1.69 15.54 -18.59
N ILE A 300 -0.77 16.40 -18.98
CA ILE A 300 -0.01 16.28 -20.24
C ILE A 300 0.78 14.97 -20.25
N ILE A 301 1.49 14.66 -19.15
CA ILE A 301 2.31 13.45 -19.06
C ILE A 301 1.43 12.20 -19.17
N GLY A 302 0.31 12.16 -18.46
CA GLY A 302 -0.62 11.04 -18.54
C GLY A 302 -1.21 10.84 -19.94
N GLU A 303 -1.69 11.90 -20.57
CA GLU A 303 -2.26 11.85 -21.94
C GLU A 303 -1.22 11.41 -22.98
N GLU A 304 0.00 11.97 -22.95
CA GLU A 304 1.04 11.59 -23.92
C GLU A 304 1.55 10.17 -23.68
N PHE A 305 1.62 9.72 -22.42
CA PHE A 305 1.98 8.33 -22.12
C PHE A 305 1.01 7.35 -22.78
N ILE A 306 -0.30 7.60 -22.65
CA ILE A 306 -1.34 6.78 -23.28
C ILE A 306 -1.18 6.79 -24.80
N ARG A 307 -1.01 7.96 -25.42
CA ARG A 307 -0.86 8.09 -26.88
C ARG A 307 0.35 7.32 -27.42
N VAL A 308 1.49 7.41 -26.73
CA VAL A 308 2.71 6.68 -27.11
C VAL A 308 2.50 5.18 -26.98
N PHE A 309 1.92 4.74 -25.85
CA PHE A 309 1.61 3.33 -25.64
C PHE A 309 0.66 2.77 -26.69
N GLU A 310 -0.40 3.51 -27.02
CA GLU A 310 -1.36 3.15 -28.07
C GLU A 310 -0.71 3.06 -29.46
N ALA A 311 0.16 4.01 -29.78
CA ALA A 311 0.87 3.98 -31.05
C ALA A 311 1.76 2.76 -31.20
N GLU A 312 2.42 2.33 -30.10
CA GLU A 312 3.22 1.09 -30.10
C GLU A 312 2.34 -0.17 -30.13
N ALA A 313 1.24 -0.20 -29.39
CA ALA A 313 0.28 -1.30 -29.42
C ALA A 313 -0.23 -1.56 -30.86
N LYS A 314 -0.51 -0.50 -31.63
CA LYS A 314 -0.90 -0.62 -33.05
C LYS A 314 0.18 -1.24 -33.95
N LYS A 315 1.46 -0.93 -33.69
CA LYS A 315 2.59 -1.52 -34.45
C LYS A 315 2.77 -3.00 -34.14
N ILE A 316 2.51 -3.40 -32.89
CA ILE A 316 2.59 -4.80 -32.44
C ILE A 316 1.50 -5.64 -33.12
N GLY A 317 0.38 -5.03 -33.47
CA GLY A 317 -0.73 -5.67 -34.17
C GLY A 317 -1.73 -6.30 -33.22
N GLN A 318 -2.35 -7.42 -33.60
CA GLN A 318 -3.39 -8.06 -32.81
C GLN A 318 -2.83 -8.61 -31.49
N VAL A 319 -3.41 -8.16 -30.39
CA VAL A 319 -3.13 -8.59 -29.03
C VAL A 319 -4.46 -9.05 -28.40
N ASP A 320 -4.45 -10.16 -27.69
CA ASP A 320 -5.66 -10.75 -27.13
C ASP A 320 -5.94 -10.27 -25.70
N TYR A 321 -4.89 -9.99 -24.92
CA TYR A 321 -5.00 -9.65 -23.50
C TYR A 321 -4.14 -8.44 -23.15
N LEU A 322 -4.67 -7.59 -22.27
CA LEU A 322 -3.90 -6.54 -21.60
C LEU A 322 -3.59 -6.98 -20.16
N ALA A 323 -2.31 -6.95 -19.76
CA ALA A 323 -1.94 -7.21 -18.38
C ALA A 323 -1.69 -5.88 -17.62
N GLN A 324 -2.18 -5.80 -16.38
CA GLN A 324 -2.05 -4.63 -15.51
C GLN A 324 -1.55 -5.03 -14.12
N GLY A 325 -0.79 -4.14 -13.50
CA GLY A 325 -0.24 -4.31 -12.15
C GLY A 325 -1.16 -3.81 -11.02
N THR A 326 -2.48 -3.89 -11.18
CA THR A 326 -3.46 -3.55 -10.13
C THR A 326 -3.22 -4.39 -8.89
N ILE A 327 -3.22 -3.78 -7.72
CA ILE A 327 -3.03 -4.45 -6.42
C ILE A 327 -4.29 -4.34 -5.55
N TYR A 328 -4.36 -5.10 -4.45
CA TYR A 328 -5.57 -5.21 -3.64
C TYR A 328 -6.04 -3.88 -3.01
N PRO A 329 -5.18 -2.99 -2.50
CA PRO A 329 -5.61 -1.66 -2.06
C PRO A 329 -6.34 -0.86 -3.13
N ASP A 330 -5.89 -0.89 -4.39
CA ASP A 330 -6.53 -0.18 -5.50
C ASP A 330 -7.98 -0.67 -5.70
N VAL A 331 -8.21 -1.97 -5.50
CA VAL A 331 -9.54 -2.60 -5.62
C VAL A 331 -10.48 -2.16 -4.50
N ILE A 332 -9.96 -2.08 -3.27
CA ILE A 332 -10.76 -1.67 -2.10
C ILE A 332 -11.13 -0.19 -2.20
N GLU A 333 -10.19 0.67 -2.57
CA GLU A 333 -10.39 2.12 -2.69
C GLU A 333 -11.36 2.49 -3.82
N SER A 334 -11.39 1.72 -4.90
CA SER A 334 -12.32 1.95 -6.02
C SER A 334 -13.77 1.53 -5.73
N GLY A 335 -14.07 0.98 -4.56
CA GLY A 335 -15.39 0.46 -4.19
C GLY A 335 -15.65 -0.90 -4.83
N ALA A 336 -16.10 -1.88 -4.06
CA ALA A 336 -16.33 -3.26 -4.49
C ALA A 336 -17.55 -3.43 -5.42
N GLY A 337 -17.65 -2.63 -6.48
CA GLY A 337 -18.67 -2.71 -7.50
C GLY A 337 -18.04 -2.84 -8.87
N ASP A 338 -18.43 -3.87 -9.58
CA ASP A 338 -18.17 -4.22 -10.99
C ASP A 338 -17.04 -3.48 -11.73
N ALA A 339 -16.23 -4.23 -12.46
CA ALA A 339 -15.05 -3.88 -13.24
C ALA A 339 -15.15 -2.65 -14.19
N ALA A 340 -16.23 -1.87 -14.12
CA ALA A 340 -16.52 -0.75 -14.99
C ALA A 340 -16.11 0.62 -14.44
N VAL A 341 -15.59 0.75 -13.21
CA VAL A 341 -15.32 2.06 -12.58
C VAL A 341 -13.89 2.18 -12.02
N ILE A 342 -12.93 1.41 -12.50
CA ILE A 342 -11.52 1.74 -12.22
C ILE A 342 -11.11 2.89 -13.15
N LYS A 343 -11.74 4.03 -12.92
CA LYS A 343 -11.29 5.34 -13.38
C LYS A 343 -10.74 6.08 -12.18
N SER A 344 -9.53 5.84 -11.80
CA SER A 344 -8.83 6.80 -10.94
C SER A 344 -7.32 6.67 -11.07
N HIS A 345 -6.76 7.72 -11.33
CA HIS A 345 -5.48 8.41 -11.20
C HIS A 345 -4.15 7.62 -11.05
N HIS A 346 -4.13 6.29 -10.87
CA HIS A 346 -2.90 5.50 -10.76
C HIS A 346 -2.73 4.40 -11.82
N ASN A 347 -3.79 4.01 -12.50
CA ASN A 347 -3.70 3.18 -13.70
C ASN A 347 -3.88 4.04 -14.94
N VAL A 348 -3.13 3.76 -15.99
CA VAL A 348 -3.16 4.39 -17.30
C VAL A 348 -4.60 4.80 -17.64
N GLY A 349 -4.94 6.06 -17.41
CA GLY A 349 -6.29 6.57 -17.57
C GLY A 349 -6.71 6.53 -19.03
N GLY A 350 -7.61 5.61 -19.35
CA GLY A 350 -8.12 5.37 -20.68
C GLY A 350 -7.51 4.12 -21.30
N LEU A 351 -8.29 3.04 -21.30
CA LEU A 351 -8.04 1.92 -22.21
C LEU A 351 -8.14 2.47 -23.64
N PRO A 352 -7.26 2.04 -24.57
CA PRO A 352 -7.35 2.44 -25.96
C PRO A 352 -8.73 2.08 -26.53
N ASP A 353 -9.49 3.06 -26.98
CA ASP A 353 -10.85 2.89 -27.52
C ASP A 353 -10.93 1.97 -28.76
N TYR A 354 -9.77 1.51 -29.27
CA TYR A 354 -9.68 0.75 -30.52
C TYR A 354 -8.83 -0.52 -30.46
N VAL A 355 -8.35 -0.95 -29.27
CA VAL A 355 -7.74 -2.27 -29.10
C VAL A 355 -8.78 -3.16 -28.46
N ASP A 356 -9.31 -4.08 -29.25
CA ASP A 356 -10.33 -5.05 -28.85
C ASP A 356 -9.65 -6.20 -28.08
N PHE A 357 -9.31 -5.93 -26.80
CA PHE A 357 -8.81 -6.99 -25.91
C PHE A 357 -9.96 -7.91 -25.52
N LYS A 358 -9.71 -9.22 -25.53
CA LYS A 358 -10.68 -10.20 -25.03
C LYS A 358 -10.95 -9.99 -23.53
N GLU A 359 -9.88 -9.73 -22.77
CA GLU A 359 -9.96 -9.55 -21.32
C GLU A 359 -8.69 -8.89 -20.76
N ILE A 360 -8.81 -8.31 -19.56
CA ILE A 360 -7.69 -7.77 -18.78
C ILE A 360 -7.20 -8.85 -17.82
N ILE A 361 -5.88 -9.00 -17.71
CA ILE A 361 -5.21 -9.88 -16.75
C ILE A 361 -4.63 -9.02 -15.63
N GLU A 362 -5.13 -9.17 -14.42
CA GLU A 362 -4.67 -8.45 -13.23
C GLU A 362 -4.07 -9.44 -12.22
N PRO A 363 -2.84 -9.90 -12.44
CA PRO A 363 -2.29 -11.01 -11.68
C PRO A 363 -1.96 -10.67 -10.22
N LEU A 364 -1.96 -9.39 -9.85
CA LEU A 364 -1.64 -8.92 -8.50
C LEU A 364 -2.86 -8.40 -7.74
N ARG A 365 -4.06 -8.44 -8.36
CA ARG A 365 -5.30 -7.86 -7.86
C ARG A 365 -5.65 -8.26 -6.41
N MET A 366 -5.22 -9.43 -5.97
CA MET A 366 -5.49 -9.98 -4.65
C MET A 366 -4.35 -9.77 -3.65
N LEU A 367 -3.28 -9.07 -4.02
CA LEU A 367 -2.07 -8.93 -3.22
C LEU A 367 -1.92 -7.52 -2.63
N PHE A 368 -1.48 -7.46 -1.37
CA PHE A 368 -0.97 -6.23 -0.77
C PHE A 368 0.44 -5.92 -1.27
N LYS A 369 0.88 -4.68 -1.11
CA LYS A 369 2.19 -4.21 -1.59
C LYS A 369 3.38 -5.03 -1.09
N ASP A 370 3.33 -5.49 0.16
CA ASP A 370 4.39 -6.30 0.75
C ASP A 370 4.42 -7.71 0.16
N GLU A 371 3.23 -8.29 -0.11
CA GLU A 371 3.09 -9.57 -0.80
C GLU A 371 3.61 -9.46 -2.24
N VAL A 372 3.33 -8.35 -2.94
CA VAL A 372 3.86 -8.08 -4.27
C VAL A 372 5.40 -8.05 -4.26
N ARG A 373 6.01 -7.40 -3.28
CA ARG A 373 7.47 -7.37 -3.12
C ARG A 373 8.03 -8.77 -2.86
N GLN A 374 7.38 -9.53 -1.99
CA GLN A 374 7.79 -10.91 -1.71
C GLN A 374 7.68 -11.79 -2.96
N LEU A 375 6.57 -11.68 -3.70
CA LEU A 375 6.39 -12.36 -4.99
C LEU A 375 7.46 -11.97 -6.00
N GLY A 376 7.87 -10.70 -6.04
CA GLY A 376 8.97 -10.23 -6.89
C GLY A 376 10.30 -10.93 -6.58
N ARG A 377 10.59 -11.17 -5.28
CA ARG A 377 11.77 -11.96 -4.85
C ARG A 377 11.66 -13.43 -5.29
N GLU A 378 10.48 -14.04 -5.10
CA GLU A 378 10.21 -15.41 -5.53
C GLU A 378 10.33 -15.60 -7.07
N LEU A 379 10.08 -14.56 -7.85
CA LEU A 379 10.31 -14.51 -9.29
C LEU A 379 11.77 -14.17 -9.64
N GLY A 380 12.61 -13.87 -8.65
CA GLY A 380 14.01 -13.53 -8.81
C GLY A 380 14.26 -12.16 -9.41
N LEU A 381 13.36 -11.21 -9.26
CA LEU A 381 13.64 -9.80 -9.59
C LEU A 381 14.77 -9.26 -8.70
N PRO A 382 15.61 -8.37 -9.21
CA PRO A 382 16.68 -7.75 -8.41
C PRO A 382 16.11 -6.96 -7.22
N GLU A 383 16.80 -7.00 -6.08
CA GLU A 383 16.34 -6.33 -4.84
C GLU A 383 16.14 -4.81 -5.03
N TYR A 384 17.01 -4.15 -5.81
CA TYR A 384 16.85 -2.72 -6.10
C TYR A 384 15.55 -2.37 -6.85
N LEU A 385 14.98 -3.32 -7.60
CA LEU A 385 13.71 -3.15 -8.29
C LEU A 385 12.53 -3.45 -7.36
N VAL A 386 12.64 -4.52 -6.57
CA VAL A 386 11.59 -4.96 -5.63
C VAL A 386 11.41 -3.98 -4.47
N MET A 387 12.52 -3.45 -3.93
CA MET A 387 12.53 -2.52 -2.81
C MET A 387 12.51 -1.05 -3.23
N ARG A 388 12.32 -0.79 -4.53
CA ARG A 388 12.22 0.57 -5.04
C ARG A 388 11.16 1.36 -4.27
N GLN A 389 11.57 2.53 -3.77
CA GLN A 389 10.64 3.45 -3.12
C GLN A 389 9.60 3.98 -4.13
N PRO A 390 8.41 4.40 -3.66
CA PRO A 390 7.41 4.98 -4.54
C PRO A 390 8.00 6.08 -5.42
N PHE A 391 7.61 6.07 -6.70
CA PHE A 391 7.99 7.08 -7.66
C PHE A 391 6.73 7.55 -8.39
N PRO A 392 6.44 8.83 -8.41
CA PRO A 392 5.20 9.34 -8.98
C PRO A 392 5.12 9.10 -10.49
N GLY A 393 3.92 8.87 -11.02
CA GLY A 393 3.71 8.66 -12.46
C GLY A 393 4.29 9.78 -13.34
N PRO A 394 4.18 11.08 -12.98
CA PRO A 394 4.82 12.17 -13.69
C PRO A 394 6.36 12.22 -13.57
N GLY A 395 6.95 11.33 -12.81
CA GLY A 395 8.40 11.22 -12.63
C GLY A 395 9.02 12.48 -12.00
N LEU A 396 10.21 12.83 -12.47
CA LEU A 396 10.95 14.01 -11.99
C LEU A 396 10.28 15.35 -12.36
N ALA A 397 9.28 15.37 -13.24
CA ALA A 397 8.62 16.61 -13.63
C ALA A 397 7.98 17.35 -12.45
N ILE A 398 7.45 16.62 -11.44
CA ILE A 398 6.86 17.20 -10.22
C ILE A 398 7.88 17.42 -9.09
N ARG A 399 9.15 17.10 -9.34
CA ARG A 399 10.29 17.42 -8.48
C ARG A 399 11.18 18.50 -9.09
N CYS A 400 10.83 18.98 -10.29
CA CYS A 400 11.42 20.12 -10.96
C CYS A 400 10.40 21.25 -10.94
N LEU A 401 10.49 22.15 -9.96
CA LEU A 401 9.52 23.22 -9.76
C LEU A 401 9.55 24.21 -10.92
N GLY A 402 8.37 24.66 -11.33
CA GLY A 402 8.22 25.53 -12.49
C GLY A 402 8.30 24.78 -13.81
N ASP A 403 8.86 25.39 -14.85
CA ASP A 403 9.02 24.77 -16.18
C ASP A 403 10.05 23.63 -16.17
N VAL A 404 9.77 22.58 -16.93
CA VAL A 404 10.62 21.41 -17.05
C VAL A 404 11.49 21.52 -18.30
N THR A 405 12.80 21.47 -18.13
CA THR A 405 13.77 21.47 -19.25
C THR A 405 14.74 20.31 -19.10
N LYS A 406 15.38 19.89 -20.19
CA LYS A 406 16.40 18.83 -20.15
C LYS A 406 17.53 19.19 -19.21
N GLU A 407 18.04 20.42 -19.24
CA GLU A 407 19.10 20.89 -18.34
C GLU A 407 18.73 20.74 -16.87
N LYS A 408 17.53 21.19 -16.47
CA LYS A 408 17.04 21.07 -15.10
C LYS A 408 16.87 19.62 -14.67
N LEU A 409 16.37 18.76 -15.58
CA LEU A 409 16.23 17.32 -15.29
C LEU A 409 17.58 16.65 -15.11
N ASP A 410 18.57 16.99 -15.93
CA ASP A 410 19.92 16.41 -15.81
C ASP A 410 20.58 16.82 -14.48
N ILE A 411 20.44 18.07 -14.06
CA ILE A 411 20.85 18.56 -12.74
C ILE A 411 20.13 17.76 -11.62
N LEU A 412 18.81 17.64 -11.71
CA LEU A 412 18.00 16.95 -10.69
C LEU A 412 18.33 15.45 -10.61
N ARG A 413 18.54 14.77 -11.76
CA ARG A 413 18.93 13.36 -11.82
C ARG A 413 20.23 13.08 -11.09
N LEU A 414 21.24 13.90 -11.32
CA LEU A 414 22.55 13.77 -10.67
C LEU A 414 22.42 14.02 -9.16
N ALA A 415 21.72 15.08 -8.77
CA ALA A 415 21.54 15.40 -7.35
C ALA A 415 20.74 14.32 -6.60
N ASP A 416 19.65 13.82 -7.20
CA ASP A 416 18.86 12.72 -6.64
C ASP A 416 19.66 11.42 -6.54
N PHE A 417 20.49 11.13 -7.54
CA PHE A 417 21.38 9.98 -7.52
C PHE A 417 22.39 10.07 -6.36
N ILE A 418 23.05 11.22 -6.18
CA ILE A 418 24.02 11.42 -5.08
C ILE A 418 23.33 11.26 -3.72
N PHE A 419 22.16 11.84 -3.56
CA PHE A 419 21.41 11.71 -2.31
C PHE A 419 21.08 10.26 -2.00
N ARG A 420 20.55 9.51 -2.96
CA ARG A 420 20.24 8.09 -2.80
C ARG A 420 21.48 7.23 -2.56
N ASP A 421 22.59 7.52 -3.23
CA ASP A 421 23.86 6.82 -3.07
C ASP A 421 24.44 6.99 -1.66
N GLU A 422 24.44 8.21 -1.10
CA GLU A 422 24.89 8.46 0.27
C GLU A 422 23.98 7.84 1.33
N VAL A 423 22.66 7.81 1.08
CA VAL A 423 21.70 7.11 1.95
C VAL A 423 21.98 5.60 1.94
N ALA A 424 22.23 5.01 0.78
CA ALA A 424 22.55 3.59 0.64
C ALA A 424 23.89 3.23 1.31
N LYS A 425 24.93 4.05 1.13
CA LYS A 425 26.23 3.88 1.81
C LYS A 425 26.13 3.97 3.33
N ALA A 426 25.16 4.74 3.83
CA ALA A 426 24.88 4.85 5.26
C ALA A 426 23.92 3.76 5.78
N HIS A 427 23.43 2.86 4.93
CA HIS A 427 22.45 1.80 5.26
C HIS A 427 21.16 2.34 5.89
N LEU A 428 20.67 3.49 5.40
CA LEU A 428 19.50 4.18 5.94
C LEU A 428 18.22 3.95 5.10
N GLU A 429 18.26 3.17 4.01
CA GLU A 429 17.12 2.99 3.10
C GLU A 429 15.89 2.43 3.82
N SER A 430 16.10 1.52 4.77
CA SER A 430 15.01 0.91 5.54
C SER A 430 14.42 1.82 6.62
N ALA A 431 15.13 2.88 7.00
CA ALA A 431 14.66 3.86 7.99
C ALA A 431 13.74 4.93 7.39
N MET A 432 13.63 4.98 6.07
CA MET A 432 12.89 6.00 5.33
C MET A 432 11.87 5.36 4.40
N SER A 433 10.65 5.89 4.39
CA SER A 433 9.60 5.42 3.48
C SER A 433 9.74 6.02 2.08
N GLN A 434 10.18 7.29 2.01
CA GLN A 434 10.47 7.98 0.76
C GLN A 434 11.50 9.08 0.99
N TYR A 435 12.44 9.22 0.05
CA TYR A 435 13.47 10.28 0.08
C TYR A 435 13.91 10.62 -1.34
N PHE A 436 14.09 11.91 -1.63
CA PHE A 436 14.39 12.41 -2.96
C PHE A 436 14.89 13.86 -2.94
N ALA A 437 15.45 14.30 -4.06
CA ALA A 437 15.83 15.68 -4.31
C ALA A 437 14.72 16.41 -5.07
N VAL A 438 14.60 17.73 -4.84
CA VAL A 438 13.69 18.65 -5.53
C VAL A 438 14.48 19.83 -6.03
N LEU A 439 14.47 20.07 -7.34
CA LEU A 439 15.07 21.27 -7.92
C LEU A 439 14.06 22.42 -7.81
N THR A 440 14.33 23.34 -6.89
CA THR A 440 13.50 24.53 -6.74
C THR A 440 13.76 25.51 -7.87
N ASN A 441 12.78 26.36 -8.17
CA ASN A 441 13.02 27.45 -9.12
C ASN A 441 13.70 28.67 -8.46
N MET A 442 14.07 28.54 -7.19
CA MET A 442 14.74 29.58 -6.41
C MET A 442 16.23 29.60 -6.72
N ARG A 443 16.76 30.78 -7.02
CA ARG A 443 18.19 31.00 -7.16
C ARG A 443 18.75 31.79 -6.00
N SER A 444 19.99 31.51 -5.66
CA SER A 444 20.68 32.20 -4.55
C SER A 444 22.09 32.62 -4.95
N VAL A 445 22.60 33.63 -4.26
CA VAL A 445 23.99 34.05 -4.41
C VAL A 445 24.88 33.04 -3.70
N GLY A 446 25.93 32.61 -4.38
CA GLY A 446 27.02 31.77 -3.86
C GLY A 446 28.37 32.36 -4.19
N VAL A 447 29.40 31.75 -3.63
CA VAL A 447 30.80 32.03 -3.96
C VAL A 447 31.45 30.67 -4.25
N GLN A 448 31.97 30.51 -5.48
CA GLN A 448 32.69 29.32 -5.88
C GLN A 448 34.04 29.77 -6.49
N GLY A 449 35.12 29.32 -5.88
CA GLY A 449 36.43 29.92 -6.13
C GLY A 449 36.41 31.41 -5.75
N ASP A 450 37.03 32.27 -6.55
CA ASP A 450 37.05 33.73 -6.32
C ASP A 450 35.86 34.46 -7.00
N GLY A 451 34.90 33.70 -7.56
CA GLY A 451 33.75 34.22 -8.32
C GLY A 451 32.44 34.15 -7.57
N ARG A 452 31.56 35.19 -7.80
CA ARG A 452 30.20 35.16 -7.34
C ARG A 452 29.35 34.36 -8.31
N THR A 453 28.53 33.42 -7.80
CA THR A 453 27.59 32.62 -8.56
C THR A 453 26.15 33.01 -8.24
N TYR A 454 25.22 32.70 -9.14
CA TYR A 454 23.78 32.87 -8.95
C TYR A 454 23.07 31.65 -9.52
N ASP A 455 23.01 30.59 -8.69
CA ASP A 455 22.63 29.25 -9.08
C ASP A 455 21.42 28.74 -8.28
N TYR A 456 20.94 27.54 -8.62
CA TYR A 456 19.75 26.97 -8.02
C TYR A 456 19.95 26.57 -6.55
N THR A 457 18.87 26.65 -5.81
CA THR A 457 18.71 26.02 -4.50
C THR A 457 18.04 24.66 -4.70
N LEU A 458 18.65 23.61 -4.19
CA LEU A 458 18.11 22.25 -4.18
C LEU A 458 17.52 21.96 -2.81
N ALA A 459 16.32 21.37 -2.76
CA ALA A 459 15.75 20.86 -1.53
C ALA A 459 15.90 19.33 -1.47
N LEU A 460 16.22 18.82 -0.29
CA LEU A 460 16.15 17.40 0.04
C LEU A 460 14.91 17.14 0.86
N ARG A 461 14.15 16.11 0.49
CA ARG A 461 12.96 15.67 1.20
C ARG A 461 13.14 14.21 1.62
N SER A 462 12.86 13.90 2.90
CA SER A 462 12.80 12.52 3.39
C SER A 462 11.72 12.40 4.45
N VAL A 463 10.92 11.34 4.34
CA VAL A 463 9.80 11.09 5.23
C VAL A 463 9.75 9.64 5.70
N THR A 464 9.26 9.46 6.91
CA THR A 464 8.88 8.17 7.50
C THR A 464 7.37 8.14 7.68
N THR A 465 6.73 7.10 7.20
CA THR A 465 5.29 6.92 7.27
C THR A 465 4.94 5.44 7.27
N THR A 466 3.75 5.12 7.79
CA THR A 466 3.19 3.76 7.76
C THR A 466 2.07 3.62 6.73
N ASP A 467 1.36 4.70 6.42
CA ASP A 467 0.12 4.69 5.64
C ASP A 467 0.08 5.71 4.49
N PHE A 468 1.10 6.55 4.36
CA PHE A 468 1.18 7.69 3.43
C PHE A 468 0.08 8.77 3.60
N MET A 469 -0.85 8.58 4.53
CA MET A 469 -1.84 9.61 4.90
C MET A 469 -1.22 10.65 5.81
N THR A 470 -0.44 10.19 6.79
CA THR A 470 0.40 11.02 7.66
C THR A 470 1.86 10.65 7.49
N ALA A 471 2.75 11.64 7.60
CA ALA A 471 4.19 11.40 7.51
C ALA A 471 4.96 12.39 8.38
N ASP A 472 6.01 11.92 9.03
CA ASP A 472 6.97 12.79 9.68
C ASP A 472 8.25 12.88 8.84
N TRP A 473 8.98 14.00 8.93
CA TRP A 473 10.27 14.11 8.27
C TRP A 473 11.31 13.24 8.97
N THR A 474 12.19 12.61 8.21
CA THR A 474 13.22 11.71 8.76
C THR A 474 14.39 12.53 9.30
N ARG A 475 14.90 12.16 10.49
CA ARG A 475 16.08 12.78 11.10
C ARG A 475 17.32 12.10 10.54
N ILE A 476 17.72 12.48 9.31
CA ILE A 476 18.95 11.98 8.70
C ILE A 476 20.15 12.49 9.52
N PRO A 477 21.14 11.65 9.86
CA PRO A 477 22.33 12.07 10.57
C PRO A 477 23.05 13.23 9.84
N TYR A 478 23.53 14.23 10.60
CA TYR A 478 24.15 15.43 10.04
C TYR A 478 25.39 15.12 9.20
N ASP A 479 26.18 14.10 9.56
CA ASP A 479 27.35 13.67 8.78
C ASP A 479 26.97 13.11 7.40
N VAL A 480 25.79 12.49 7.28
CA VAL A 480 25.25 12.05 5.98
C VAL A 480 24.80 13.26 5.16
N LEU A 481 24.06 14.19 5.78
CA LEU A 481 23.65 15.44 5.11
C LEU A 481 24.84 16.27 4.66
N ASP A 482 25.92 16.31 5.45
CA ASP A 482 27.16 16.99 5.10
C ASP A 482 27.81 16.39 3.88
N ARG A 483 27.96 15.05 3.83
CA ARG A 483 28.49 14.35 2.64
C ARG A 483 27.62 14.56 1.40
N VAL A 484 26.30 14.48 1.54
CA VAL A 484 25.35 14.75 0.44
C VAL A 484 25.55 16.16 -0.09
N SER A 485 25.57 17.15 0.81
CA SER A 485 25.75 18.56 0.45
C SER A 485 27.09 18.79 -0.23
N PHE A 486 28.16 18.27 0.34
CA PHE A 486 29.52 18.39 -0.22
C PHE A 486 29.59 17.80 -1.64
N ARG A 487 29.08 16.58 -1.83
CA ARG A 487 29.10 15.93 -3.13
C ARG A 487 28.26 16.68 -4.17
N ILE A 488 27.03 17.05 -3.81
CA ILE A 488 26.12 17.73 -4.76
C ILE A 488 26.74 19.05 -5.24
N VAL A 489 27.28 19.87 -4.33
CA VAL A 489 27.88 21.17 -4.70
C VAL A 489 29.12 21.00 -5.58
N ASN A 490 29.87 19.92 -5.41
CA ASN A 490 31.10 19.68 -6.17
C ASN A 490 30.88 18.89 -7.47
N GLU A 491 29.89 17.99 -7.53
CA GLU A 491 29.67 17.07 -8.64
C GLU A 491 28.54 17.52 -9.58
N VAL A 492 27.61 18.35 -9.09
CA VAL A 492 26.43 18.79 -9.87
C VAL A 492 26.55 20.27 -10.22
N PRO A 493 26.58 20.62 -11.52
CA PRO A 493 26.69 22.01 -11.94
C PRO A 493 25.43 22.80 -11.57
N HIS A 494 25.58 24.11 -11.43
CA HIS A 494 24.47 25.06 -11.21
C HIS A 494 23.69 24.89 -9.90
N ILE A 495 24.28 24.26 -8.88
CA ILE A 495 23.75 24.21 -7.52
C ILE A 495 24.75 24.87 -6.56
N ASN A 496 24.32 25.86 -5.81
CA ASN A 496 25.14 26.52 -4.81
C ASN A 496 24.54 26.52 -3.41
N ARG A 497 23.33 25.95 -3.23
CA ARG A 497 22.64 25.88 -1.94
C ARG A 497 21.80 24.65 -1.82
N ILE A 498 21.86 23.99 -0.66
CA ILE A 498 21.05 22.84 -0.32
C ILE A 498 20.26 23.15 0.94
N VAL A 499 18.98 22.79 0.96
CA VAL A 499 18.08 22.91 2.11
C VAL A 499 17.45 21.55 2.39
N TYR A 500 17.09 21.29 3.65
CA TYR A 500 16.39 20.08 4.05
C TYR A 500 14.98 20.42 4.52
N ASP A 501 13.96 19.80 3.92
CA ASP A 501 12.56 20.02 4.28
C ASP A 501 12.18 19.22 5.53
N ILE A 502 11.90 19.95 6.62
CA ILE A 502 11.57 19.40 7.94
C ILE A 502 10.08 19.50 8.27
N THR A 503 9.22 19.56 7.25
CA THR A 503 7.78 19.73 7.43
C THR A 503 7.08 18.38 7.42
N SER A 504 6.22 18.12 8.40
CA SER A 504 5.39 16.92 8.48
C SER A 504 4.19 16.97 7.53
N LYS A 505 3.59 15.85 7.22
CA LYS A 505 2.29 15.74 6.54
C LYS A 505 1.22 15.29 7.53
N PRO A 506 0.14 16.05 7.77
CA PRO A 506 -0.05 17.44 7.38
C PRO A 506 0.89 18.40 8.12
N PRO A 507 1.04 19.70 7.77
CA PRO A 507 0.29 20.43 6.73
C PRO A 507 0.86 20.27 5.31
N ALA A 508 2.13 19.86 5.14
CA ALA A 508 2.70 19.66 3.82
C ALA A 508 2.24 18.32 3.20
N THR A 509 2.46 18.18 1.90
CA THR A 509 2.42 16.89 1.20
C THR A 509 3.80 16.22 1.20
N ILE A 510 3.90 14.97 0.75
CA ILE A 510 5.20 14.30 0.60
C ILE A 510 5.92 14.88 -0.62
N GLU A 511 5.28 14.83 -1.81
CA GLU A 511 5.79 15.50 -3.01
C GLU A 511 5.55 17.02 -2.90
N TRP A 512 6.34 17.81 -3.62
CA TRP A 512 6.23 19.27 -3.58
C TRP A 512 5.27 19.85 -4.64
N GLU A 513 5.04 19.10 -5.74
CA GLU A 513 4.04 19.41 -6.77
C GLU A 513 3.06 18.25 -7.00
#